data_480a3e54c308a294b24d840421e1b492
#
_entry.id   480a3e54c308a294b24d840421e1b492
#
_cell.length_a   1.000
_cell.length_b   1.000
_cell.length_c   1.000
_cell.angle_alpha   90.00
_cell.angle_beta   90.00
_cell.angle_gamma   90.00
#
_symmetry.space_group_name_H-M   'P 1'
#
loop_
_entity.id
_entity.type
_entity.pdbx_description
1 polymer ?
#
loop_
_entity_poly.entity_id
_entity_poly.type
_entity_poly.pdbx_seq_one_letter_code
_entity_poly.pdbx_strand_id
1 'polypeptide(L)'
;MEWSGIMPAITTKFTSDDKLDLELFNKNLEFQLKSGVQAIVLAGSLGEASTLSRDEKNILTKNTVEFVDNKIPVVVNIAEQSTKEALKSVKCAEKYGASGLMVLPPMRYKSGRNETISYFESIAKSTNLPIMIYNNPVDYGIEVTIDMFEKLLKCKNIKAVKESTRDLSLIHISEPTRQASI
;
A
#
# COMPACT_ATOMS: atom_id res chain seq x y z
N MET A 1 4.42 11.75 5.42
CA MET A 1 3.15 11.45 6.12
C MET A 1 3.44 10.72 7.42
N GLU A 2 2.56 10.81 8.38
CA GLU A 2 2.58 10.00 9.60
C GLU A 2 1.74 8.74 9.41
N TRP A 3 2.24 7.60 9.92
CA TRP A 3 1.53 6.31 9.84
C TRP A 3 0.77 6.06 11.13
N SER A 4 -0.29 6.84 11.35
CA SER A 4 -1.11 6.75 12.57
C SER A 4 -2.59 6.92 12.26
N GLY A 5 -3.45 6.37 13.11
CA GLY A 5 -4.90 6.49 13.00
C GLY A 5 -5.56 5.46 12.06
N ILE A 6 -6.75 5.79 11.58
CA ILE A 6 -7.58 4.91 10.74
C ILE A 6 -7.31 5.19 9.26
N MET A 7 -6.87 4.17 8.53
CA MET A 7 -6.53 4.23 7.12
C MET A 7 -7.31 3.16 6.34
N PRO A 8 -8.57 3.39 5.96
CA PRO A 8 -9.36 2.40 5.26
C PRO A 8 -8.81 2.10 3.87
N ALA A 9 -8.74 0.80 3.53
CA ALA A 9 -8.58 0.35 2.17
C ALA A 9 -9.96 0.35 1.50
N ILE A 10 -10.21 1.37 0.68
CA ILE A 10 -11.54 1.57 0.10
C ILE A 10 -11.79 0.69 -1.12
N THR A 11 -13.05 0.34 -1.32
CA THR A 11 -13.50 -0.45 -2.46
C THR A 11 -13.58 0.40 -3.73
N THR A 12 -13.19 -0.18 -4.86
CA THR A 12 -13.44 0.41 -6.17
C THR A 12 -14.94 0.30 -6.52
N LYS A 13 -15.44 1.21 -7.34
CA LYS A 13 -16.83 1.22 -7.80
C LYS A 13 -16.86 1.11 -9.32
N PHE A 14 -17.76 0.26 -9.80
CA PHE A 14 -17.95 0.01 -11.23
C PHE A 14 -19.40 0.24 -11.63
N THR A 15 -19.58 0.65 -12.86
CA THR A 15 -20.88 0.70 -13.53
C THR A 15 -21.30 -0.70 -13.98
N SER A 16 -22.54 -0.85 -14.43
CA SER A 16 -23.04 -2.14 -14.94
C SER A 16 -22.37 -2.62 -16.23
N ASP A 17 -21.60 -1.77 -16.91
CA ASP A 17 -20.81 -2.07 -18.10
C ASP A 17 -19.29 -2.12 -17.80
N ASP A 18 -18.94 -2.47 -16.56
CA ASP A 18 -17.59 -2.72 -16.06
C ASP A 18 -16.61 -1.54 -16.18
N LYS A 19 -17.11 -0.31 -16.18
CA LYS A 19 -16.28 0.90 -16.15
C LYS A 19 -16.18 1.47 -14.74
N LEU A 20 -15.13 2.21 -14.44
CA LEU A 20 -15.01 2.92 -13.18
C LEU A 20 -16.19 3.90 -12.98
N ASP A 21 -16.89 3.75 -11.87
CA ASP A 21 -17.92 4.70 -11.41
C ASP A 21 -17.28 5.70 -10.44
N LEU A 22 -16.71 6.76 -10.99
CA LEU A 22 -16.06 7.80 -10.19
C LEU A 22 -17.07 8.62 -9.37
N GLU A 23 -18.33 8.74 -9.79
CA GLU A 23 -19.35 9.45 -9.01
C GLU A 23 -19.64 8.70 -7.71
N LEU A 24 -19.94 7.40 -7.81
CA LEU A 24 -20.19 6.57 -6.63
C LEU A 24 -18.93 6.40 -5.77
N PHE A 25 -17.76 6.34 -6.42
CA PHE A 25 -16.48 6.29 -5.72
C PHE A 25 -16.24 7.56 -4.90
N ASN A 26 -16.52 8.74 -5.46
CA ASN A 26 -16.37 10.03 -4.77
C ASN A 26 -17.38 10.20 -3.62
N LYS A 27 -18.59 9.66 -3.73
CA LYS A 27 -19.54 9.61 -2.60
C LYS A 27 -18.97 8.79 -1.43
N ASN A 28 -18.29 7.68 -1.73
CA ASN A 28 -17.59 6.90 -0.71
C ASN A 28 -16.41 7.67 -0.09
N LEU A 29 -15.60 8.36 -0.91
CA LEU A 29 -14.52 9.22 -0.41
C LEU A 29 -15.05 10.31 0.53
N GLU A 30 -16.12 10.98 0.14
CA GLU A 30 -16.76 12.01 0.96
C GLU A 30 -17.23 11.45 2.31
N PHE A 31 -17.84 10.27 2.31
CA PHE A 31 -18.24 9.58 3.53
C PHE A 31 -17.04 9.29 4.45
N GLN A 32 -15.93 8.78 3.89
CA GLN A 32 -14.72 8.51 4.65
C GLN A 32 -14.13 9.79 5.25
N LEU A 33 -14.05 10.86 4.46
CA LEU A 33 -13.56 12.17 4.96
C LEU A 33 -14.43 12.71 6.10
N LYS A 34 -15.75 12.66 5.96
CA LYS A 34 -16.69 13.07 7.01
C LYS A 34 -16.59 12.21 8.29
N SER A 35 -16.18 10.96 8.14
CA SER A 35 -15.95 10.04 9.26
C SER A 35 -14.62 10.26 9.98
N GLY A 36 -13.80 11.19 9.52
CA GLY A 36 -12.56 11.61 10.20
C GLY A 36 -11.41 10.61 10.07
N VAL A 37 -11.31 9.88 8.95
CA VAL A 37 -10.17 8.98 8.70
C VAL A 37 -8.89 9.77 8.45
N GLN A 38 -7.74 9.18 8.79
CA GLN A 38 -6.44 9.85 8.72
C GLN A 38 -5.69 9.64 7.41
N ALA A 39 -6.08 8.65 6.61
CA ALA A 39 -5.57 8.43 5.25
C ALA A 39 -6.55 7.57 4.46
N ILE A 40 -6.36 7.49 3.15
CA ILE A 40 -7.07 6.56 2.26
C ILE A 40 -6.04 5.62 1.62
N VAL A 41 -6.33 4.31 1.59
CA VAL A 41 -5.55 3.32 0.85
C VAL A 41 -6.33 2.91 -0.40
N LEU A 42 -5.70 3.07 -1.56
CA LEU A 42 -6.27 2.76 -2.87
C LEU A 42 -5.76 1.43 -3.41
N ALA A 43 -6.59 0.79 -4.24
CA ALA A 43 -6.26 -0.43 -4.97
C ALA A 43 -5.67 -1.52 -4.05
N GLY A 44 -6.18 -1.65 -2.83
CA GLY A 44 -5.92 -2.80 -1.97
C GLY A 44 -6.65 -4.04 -2.48
N SER A 45 -6.54 -5.18 -1.77
CA SER A 45 -7.22 -6.42 -2.15
C SER A 45 -8.74 -6.23 -2.25
N LEU A 46 -9.34 -5.55 -1.28
CA LEU A 46 -10.77 -5.19 -1.29
C LEU A 46 -11.12 -4.10 -2.32
N GLY A 47 -10.13 -3.34 -2.78
CA GLY A 47 -10.25 -2.38 -3.89
C GLY A 47 -10.02 -3.01 -5.26
N GLU A 48 -10.02 -4.33 -5.32
CA GLU A 48 -9.94 -5.12 -6.55
C GLU A 48 -8.66 -4.90 -7.37
N ALA A 49 -7.52 -4.71 -6.66
CA ALA A 49 -6.20 -4.45 -7.26
C ALA A 49 -5.81 -5.40 -8.39
N SER A 50 -6.23 -6.68 -8.31
CA SER A 50 -5.89 -7.72 -9.27
C SER A 50 -6.65 -7.63 -10.58
N THR A 51 -7.81 -6.98 -10.60
CA THR A 51 -8.68 -6.82 -11.77
C THR A 51 -8.47 -5.48 -12.48
N LEU A 52 -8.04 -4.45 -11.72
CA LEU A 52 -7.78 -3.13 -12.26
C LEU A 52 -6.59 -3.10 -13.20
N SER A 53 -6.78 -2.54 -14.38
CA SER A 53 -5.69 -2.15 -15.28
C SER A 53 -4.84 -1.03 -14.65
N ARG A 54 -3.64 -0.82 -15.18
CA ARG A 54 -2.79 0.29 -14.73
C ARG A 54 -3.45 1.65 -14.95
N ASP A 55 -4.15 1.82 -16.06
CA ASP A 55 -4.80 3.09 -16.37
C ASP A 55 -5.94 3.38 -15.40
N GLU A 56 -6.72 2.38 -15.01
CA GLU A 56 -7.75 2.52 -13.99
C GLU A 56 -7.15 2.87 -12.62
N LYS A 57 -6.04 2.21 -12.21
CA LYS A 57 -5.31 2.57 -10.99
C LYS A 57 -4.80 4.02 -11.03
N ASN A 58 -4.32 4.47 -12.19
CA ASN A 58 -3.88 5.86 -12.40
C ASN A 58 -5.05 6.86 -12.29
N ILE A 59 -6.19 6.54 -12.91
CA ILE A 59 -7.41 7.35 -12.85
C ILE A 59 -7.89 7.47 -11.40
N LEU A 60 -8.00 6.36 -10.68
CA LEU A 60 -8.39 6.34 -9.27
C LEU A 60 -7.43 7.14 -8.40
N THR A 61 -6.12 7.00 -8.61
CA THR A 61 -5.10 7.73 -7.85
C THR A 61 -5.24 9.23 -8.07
N LYS A 62 -5.28 9.66 -9.34
CA LYS A 62 -5.44 11.08 -9.69
C LYS A 62 -6.73 11.65 -9.12
N ASN A 63 -7.87 10.98 -9.39
CA ASN A 63 -9.18 11.40 -8.89
C ASN A 63 -9.20 11.54 -7.36
N THR A 64 -8.61 10.57 -6.63
CA THR A 64 -8.61 10.62 -5.17
C THR A 64 -7.74 11.76 -4.65
N VAL A 65 -6.54 11.94 -5.18
CA VAL A 65 -5.64 13.02 -4.76
C VAL A 65 -6.28 14.40 -5.00
N GLU A 66 -6.91 14.58 -6.16
CA GLU A 66 -7.65 15.81 -6.48
C GLU A 66 -8.86 16.01 -5.54
N PHE A 67 -9.62 14.95 -5.27
CA PHE A 67 -10.82 15.01 -4.42
C PHE A 67 -10.50 15.30 -2.95
N VAL A 68 -9.48 14.67 -2.40
CA VAL A 68 -9.09 14.89 -0.99
C VAL A 68 -8.39 16.23 -0.77
N ASP A 69 -7.86 16.84 -1.83
CA ASP A 69 -7.27 18.19 -1.81
C ASP A 69 -6.33 18.44 -0.62
N ASN A 70 -5.36 17.56 -0.46
CA ASN A 70 -4.36 17.57 0.63
C ASN A 70 -4.92 17.51 2.08
N LYS A 71 -6.22 17.24 2.28
CA LYS A 71 -6.81 17.15 3.62
C LYS A 71 -6.29 15.94 4.39
N ILE A 72 -6.08 14.83 3.68
CA ILE A 72 -5.49 13.59 4.24
C ILE A 72 -4.57 12.94 3.21
N PRO A 73 -3.59 12.13 3.66
CA PRO A 73 -2.71 11.36 2.78
C PRO A 73 -3.47 10.32 1.93
N VAL A 74 -2.99 10.13 0.70
CA VAL A 74 -3.43 9.06 -0.20
C VAL A 74 -2.31 8.04 -0.36
N VAL A 75 -2.54 6.81 0.04
CA VAL A 75 -1.62 5.68 -0.06
C VAL A 75 -2.03 4.79 -1.22
N VAL A 76 -1.12 4.50 -2.13
CA VAL A 76 -1.37 3.62 -3.27
C VAL A 76 -0.79 2.24 -3.01
N ASN A 77 -1.61 1.21 -3.21
CA ASN A 77 -1.16 -0.16 -3.09
C ASN A 77 -0.41 -0.61 -4.34
N ILE A 78 0.77 -1.21 -4.13
CA ILE A 78 1.61 -1.80 -5.16
C ILE A 78 1.55 -3.33 -4.98
N ALA A 79 0.78 -4.00 -5.84
CA ALA A 79 0.53 -5.43 -5.82
C ALA A 79 0.82 -6.03 -7.21
N GLU A 80 2.09 -5.95 -7.63
CA GLU A 80 2.50 -6.32 -8.97
C GLU A 80 3.25 -7.66 -9.00
N GLN A 81 3.18 -8.34 -10.15
CA GLN A 81 3.73 -9.67 -10.32
C GLN A 81 5.25 -9.69 -10.55
N SER A 82 5.86 -8.54 -10.86
CA SER A 82 7.29 -8.42 -11.09
C SER A 82 7.85 -7.09 -10.60
N THR A 83 9.13 -7.07 -10.27
CA THR A 83 9.84 -5.84 -9.90
C THR A 83 9.72 -4.76 -10.96
N LYS A 84 9.83 -5.12 -12.24
CA LYS A 84 9.70 -4.16 -13.35
C LYS A 84 8.34 -3.45 -13.35
N GLU A 85 7.26 -4.20 -13.15
CA GLU A 85 5.91 -3.61 -13.13
C GLU A 85 5.69 -2.82 -11.83
N ALA A 86 6.20 -3.30 -10.71
CA ALA A 86 6.14 -2.56 -9.44
C ALA A 86 6.83 -1.19 -9.55
N LEU A 87 8.02 -1.12 -10.15
CA LEU A 87 8.74 0.14 -10.37
C LEU A 87 7.96 1.11 -11.27
N LYS A 88 7.24 0.61 -12.28
CA LYS A 88 6.38 1.45 -13.11
C LYS A 88 5.18 1.98 -12.32
N SER A 89 4.55 1.13 -11.52
CA SER A 89 3.41 1.53 -10.68
C SER A 89 3.82 2.54 -9.62
N VAL A 90 5.01 2.41 -9.02
CA VAL A 90 5.58 3.41 -8.12
C VAL A 90 5.72 4.78 -8.80
N LYS A 91 6.32 4.82 -10.01
CA LYS A 91 6.46 6.07 -10.78
C LYS A 91 5.11 6.71 -11.13
N CYS A 92 4.11 5.89 -11.43
CA CYS A 92 2.75 6.39 -11.65
C CYS A 92 2.16 6.98 -10.36
N ALA A 93 2.29 6.30 -9.24
CA ALA A 93 1.80 6.80 -7.95
C ALA A 93 2.44 8.15 -7.59
N GLU A 94 3.76 8.29 -7.75
CA GLU A 94 4.46 9.57 -7.57
C GLU A 94 3.93 10.66 -8.51
N LYS A 95 3.81 10.33 -9.80
CA LYS A 95 3.34 11.27 -10.84
C LYS A 95 1.96 11.83 -10.51
N TYR A 96 1.09 11.01 -9.93
CA TYR A 96 -0.30 11.39 -9.61
C TYR A 96 -0.47 11.86 -8.15
N GLY A 97 0.61 12.10 -7.42
CA GLY A 97 0.58 12.78 -6.13
C GLY A 97 0.28 11.90 -4.93
N ALA A 98 0.53 10.60 -5.01
CA ALA A 98 0.43 9.73 -3.83
C ALA A 98 1.32 10.22 -2.70
N SER A 99 0.83 10.11 -1.46
CA SER A 99 1.56 10.50 -0.24
C SER A 99 2.40 9.36 0.34
N GLY A 100 2.12 8.12 -0.05
CA GLY A 100 2.83 6.93 0.40
C GLY A 100 2.42 5.69 -0.38
N LEU A 101 3.11 4.60 -0.14
CA LEU A 101 2.89 3.33 -0.80
C LEU A 101 2.61 2.22 0.22
N MET A 102 1.68 1.32 -0.10
CA MET A 102 1.55 0.03 0.56
C MET A 102 2.03 -1.03 -0.43
N VAL A 103 3.03 -1.82 -0.07
CA VAL A 103 3.70 -2.72 -1.01
C VAL A 103 3.55 -4.16 -0.54
N LEU A 104 3.02 -5.01 -1.43
CA LEU A 104 2.95 -6.46 -1.24
C LEU A 104 4.18 -7.13 -1.87
N PRO A 105 4.60 -8.31 -1.36
CA PRO A 105 5.58 -9.12 -2.06
C PRO A 105 5.04 -9.59 -3.43
N PRO A 106 5.90 -9.98 -4.40
CA PRO A 106 5.45 -10.48 -5.69
C PRO A 106 4.74 -11.84 -5.50
N MET A 107 3.46 -11.93 -5.89
CA MET A 107 2.55 -13.01 -5.45
C MET A 107 2.38 -14.15 -6.46
N ARG A 108 2.87 -14.02 -7.69
CA ARG A 108 2.63 -15.04 -8.72
C ARG A 108 3.37 -16.36 -8.46
N TYR A 109 4.59 -16.24 -7.99
CA TYR A 109 5.43 -17.38 -7.60
C TYR A 109 5.95 -17.13 -6.19
N LYS A 110 6.05 -18.18 -5.41
CA LYS A 110 6.65 -18.06 -4.07
C LYS A 110 8.12 -17.66 -4.21
N SER A 111 8.40 -16.40 -4.04
CA SER A 111 9.77 -15.88 -4.07
C SER A 111 10.55 -16.36 -2.85
N GLY A 112 11.84 -16.66 -3.07
CA GLY A 112 12.75 -16.96 -1.98
C GLY A 112 13.06 -15.72 -1.14
N ARG A 113 13.63 -15.94 0.04
CA ARG A 113 13.98 -14.90 1.01
C ARG A 113 14.78 -13.74 0.40
N ASN A 114 15.85 -14.03 -0.32
CA ASN A 114 16.71 -13.00 -0.92
C ASN A 114 16.03 -12.27 -2.08
N GLU A 115 15.18 -12.94 -2.84
CA GLU A 115 14.39 -12.34 -3.92
C GLU A 115 13.36 -11.36 -3.36
N THR A 116 12.67 -11.75 -2.28
CA THR A 116 11.71 -10.88 -1.60
C THR A 116 12.39 -9.63 -1.03
N ILE A 117 13.55 -9.77 -0.39
CA ILE A 117 14.34 -8.63 0.11
C ILE A 117 14.74 -7.72 -1.07
N SER A 118 15.32 -8.29 -2.14
CA SER A 118 15.74 -7.53 -3.31
C SER A 118 14.59 -6.79 -4.00
N TYR A 119 13.40 -7.37 -4.00
CA TYR A 119 12.18 -6.73 -4.51
C TYR A 119 11.86 -5.47 -3.72
N PHE A 120 11.76 -5.56 -2.39
CA PHE A 120 11.47 -4.39 -1.55
C PHE A 120 12.58 -3.34 -1.60
N GLU A 121 13.85 -3.75 -1.60
CA GLU A 121 14.98 -2.82 -1.74
C GLU A 121 14.94 -2.08 -3.08
N SER A 122 14.60 -2.77 -4.16
CA SER A 122 14.50 -2.16 -5.49
C SER A 122 13.40 -1.09 -5.53
N ILE A 123 12.26 -1.37 -4.93
CA ILE A 123 11.17 -0.42 -4.80
C ILE A 123 11.60 0.76 -3.92
N ALA A 124 12.16 0.48 -2.74
CA ALA A 124 12.59 1.54 -1.82
C ALA A 124 13.64 2.47 -2.44
N LYS A 125 14.57 1.94 -3.24
CA LYS A 125 15.57 2.74 -3.96
C LYS A 125 14.98 3.59 -5.10
N SER A 126 13.81 3.26 -5.60
CA SER A 126 13.20 3.93 -6.77
C SER A 126 12.36 5.15 -6.42
N THR A 127 12.10 5.41 -5.13
CA THR A 127 11.19 6.47 -4.67
C THR A 127 11.64 7.06 -3.32
N ASN A 128 11.22 8.28 -3.04
CA ASN A 128 11.31 8.89 -1.71
C ASN A 128 10.00 8.77 -0.90
N LEU A 129 8.94 8.24 -1.50
CA LEU A 129 7.68 8.04 -0.79
C LEU A 129 7.85 7.08 0.38
N PRO A 130 7.22 7.35 1.53
CA PRO A 130 7.20 6.42 2.64
C PRO A 130 6.42 5.14 2.26
N ILE A 131 6.98 4.01 2.66
CA ILE A 131 6.49 2.67 2.31
C ILE A 131 5.99 1.96 3.55
N MET A 132 4.81 1.37 3.46
CA MET A 132 4.29 0.35 4.35
C MET A 132 4.39 -1.01 3.66
N ILE A 133 5.08 -1.97 4.25
CA ILE A 133 5.06 -3.37 3.77
C ILE A 133 3.78 -4.04 4.25
N TYR A 134 3.06 -4.71 3.35
CA TYR A 134 1.91 -5.53 3.71
C TYR A 134 2.34 -6.99 3.80
N ASN A 135 2.40 -7.52 5.01
CA ASN A 135 2.77 -8.89 5.34
C ASN A 135 1.51 -9.73 5.58
N ASN A 136 1.13 -10.55 4.61
CA ASN A 136 -0.04 -11.41 4.68
C ASN A 136 0.24 -12.77 4.02
N PRO A 137 1.00 -13.64 4.68
CA PRO A 137 1.36 -14.93 4.12
C PRO A 137 0.17 -15.89 3.97
N VAL A 138 -0.91 -15.66 4.72
CA VAL A 138 -2.11 -16.51 4.66
C VAL A 138 -2.77 -16.40 3.28
N ASP A 139 -2.90 -15.19 2.76
CA ASP A 139 -3.57 -14.96 1.47
C ASP A 139 -2.59 -14.97 0.28
N TYR A 140 -1.32 -14.60 0.50
CA TYR A 140 -0.35 -14.38 -0.58
C TYR A 140 0.81 -15.38 -0.61
N GLY A 141 0.91 -16.26 0.38
CA GLY A 141 1.89 -17.37 0.37
C GLY A 141 3.35 -16.98 0.60
N ILE A 142 3.65 -15.70 0.81
CA ILE A 142 4.99 -15.18 1.09
C ILE A 142 4.95 -14.44 2.42
N GLU A 143 5.79 -14.89 3.35
CA GLU A 143 5.99 -14.24 4.65
C GLU A 143 7.26 -13.37 4.61
N VAL A 144 7.12 -12.14 5.07
CA VAL A 144 8.25 -11.28 5.39
C VAL A 144 8.58 -11.48 6.86
N THR A 145 9.63 -12.23 7.13
CA THR A 145 10.04 -12.60 8.49
C THR A 145 10.81 -11.48 9.19
N ILE A 146 10.94 -11.55 10.51
CA ILE A 146 11.62 -10.52 11.33
C ILE A 146 13.05 -10.27 10.83
N ASP A 147 13.80 -11.32 10.53
CA ASP A 147 15.18 -11.20 10.04
C ASP A 147 15.27 -10.60 8.62
N MET A 148 14.18 -10.66 7.84
CA MET A 148 14.05 -9.92 6.58
C MET A 148 13.76 -8.44 6.84
N PHE A 149 12.89 -8.11 7.80
CA PHE A 149 12.68 -6.73 8.23
C PHE A 149 13.96 -6.08 8.74
N GLU A 150 14.77 -6.77 9.54
CA GLU A 150 16.08 -6.27 10.00
C GLU A 150 16.99 -5.85 8.83
N LYS A 151 17.00 -6.62 7.75
CA LYS A 151 17.74 -6.25 6.53
C LYS A 151 17.13 -5.04 5.82
N LEU A 152 15.81 -4.93 5.79
CA LEU A 152 15.07 -3.85 5.16
C LEU A 152 15.13 -2.52 5.94
N LEU A 153 15.54 -2.53 7.23
CA LEU A 153 15.79 -1.30 8.01
C LEU A 153 16.81 -0.36 7.37
N LYS A 154 17.68 -0.86 6.48
CA LYS A 154 18.59 -0.04 5.68
C LYS A 154 17.86 0.92 4.74
N CYS A 155 16.64 0.59 4.36
CA CYS A 155 15.79 1.40 3.48
C CYS A 155 15.04 2.43 4.32
N LYS A 156 15.59 3.66 4.41
CA LYS A 156 15.08 4.72 5.28
C LYS A 156 13.63 5.13 5.04
N ASN A 157 13.09 4.85 3.86
CA ASN A 157 11.70 5.13 3.49
C ASN A 157 10.73 3.96 3.75
N ILE A 158 11.19 2.79 4.16
CA ILE A 158 10.31 1.76 4.75
C ILE A 158 9.99 2.19 6.18
N LYS A 159 8.72 2.52 6.45
CA LYS A 159 8.30 3.21 7.69
C LYS A 159 7.25 2.47 8.50
N ALA A 160 6.55 1.52 7.90
CA ALA A 160 5.45 0.82 8.54
C ALA A 160 5.31 -0.60 8.03
N VAL A 161 4.62 -1.42 8.81
CA VAL A 161 4.19 -2.76 8.42
C VAL A 161 2.69 -2.88 8.69
N LYS A 162 1.96 -3.37 7.69
CA LYS A 162 0.61 -3.89 7.89
C LYS A 162 0.73 -5.40 8.09
N GLU A 163 0.54 -5.84 9.33
CA GLU A 163 0.73 -7.24 9.72
C GLU A 163 -0.61 -8.00 9.67
N SER A 164 -0.65 -9.13 8.97
CA SER A 164 -1.82 -9.98 8.82
C SER A 164 -1.47 -11.48 8.83
N THR A 165 -0.37 -11.85 9.49
CA THR A 165 0.04 -13.27 9.65
C THR A 165 -0.90 -14.07 10.55
N ARG A 166 -1.76 -13.41 11.33
CA ARG A 166 -2.59 -13.97 12.42
C ARG A 166 -1.76 -14.43 13.64
N ASP A 167 -0.47 -14.18 13.65
CA ASP A 167 0.39 -14.38 14.82
C ASP A 167 0.45 -13.11 15.66
N LEU A 168 -0.34 -13.08 16.74
CA LEU A 168 -0.42 -11.93 17.63
C LEU A 168 0.89 -11.70 18.42
N SER A 169 1.82 -12.64 18.45
CA SER A 169 3.10 -12.43 19.13
C SER A 169 3.94 -11.34 18.45
N LEU A 170 3.74 -11.13 17.15
CA LEU A 170 4.48 -10.13 16.37
C LEU A 170 4.20 -8.68 16.81
N ILE A 171 3.02 -8.38 17.37
CA ILE A 171 2.71 -7.05 17.90
C ILE A 171 3.60 -6.70 19.09
N HIS A 172 3.98 -7.68 19.91
CA HIS A 172 4.87 -7.48 21.07
C HIS A 172 6.34 -7.30 20.66
N ILE A 173 6.73 -7.72 19.49
CA ILE A 173 8.09 -7.55 18.96
C ILE A 173 8.28 -6.16 18.35
N SER A 174 7.24 -5.61 17.75
CA SER A 174 7.28 -4.30 17.10
C SER A 174 7.04 -3.11 18.04
N GLU A 175 6.36 -3.31 19.18
CA GLU A 175 6.04 -2.23 20.13
C GLU A 175 7.26 -1.64 20.88
N PRO A 176 8.26 -2.41 21.33
CA PRO A 176 9.40 -1.85 22.07
C PRO A 176 10.19 -0.80 21.30
N THR A 177 10.21 -0.89 19.96
CA THR A 177 10.88 0.10 19.12
C THR A 177 10.13 1.42 19.00
N ARG A 178 8.82 1.47 19.27
CA ARG A 178 8.03 2.71 19.35
C ARG A 178 8.25 3.48 20.66
N GLN A 179 8.48 2.78 21.77
CA GLN A 179 8.72 3.42 23.08
C GLN A 179 10.13 4.00 23.21
N ALA A 180 11.09 3.54 22.41
CA ALA A 180 12.44 4.10 22.40
C ALA A 180 12.57 5.38 21.53
N SER A 181 11.49 5.87 20.95
CA SER A 181 11.46 7.05 20.05
C SER A 181 10.66 8.22 20.63
N ILE A 182 10.39 8.23 21.95
CA ILE A 182 9.79 9.35 22.68
C ILE A 182 10.87 10.11 23.45
#